data_74005c0bb6c36babd63cfe3ec24644c2
#
_entry.id   74005c0bb6c36babd63cfe3ec24644c2
#
_cell.length_a   1.000
_cell.length_b   1.000
_cell.length_c   1.000
_cell.angle_alpha   90.00
_cell.angle_beta   90.00
_cell.angle_gamma   90.00
#
_symmetry.space_group_name_H-M   'P 1'
#
loop_
_entity.id
_entity.type
_entity.pdbx_description
1 polymer ?
#
loop_
_entity_poly.entity_id
_entity_poly.type
_entity_poly.pdbx_seq_one_letter_code
_entity_poly.pdbx_strand_id
1 'polypeptide(L)'
;MSIEVKNLVKSFEDKVIINDISFKVNDGEILAIVGFSGSGKSTVLKLISGLIPYDNGEIITSEGDIAMVFQYSALFDSLNVFENISFALRERKELRKLYNEEQLHEIVAQKLELVGLQGIENKFPSELSGGMQKCVSFARAIVTQPNTILYDEPTAGLDPMSSTLIEDYIVRLKHEINAASIVVTHQMSTITRTADRVIMLYDGKIVFEGTPDELLKQDTPYTKQFVTASLEGPMQMKA
;
A
#
# COMPACT_ATOMS: atom_id res chain seq x y z
N MET A 1 -8.17 -11.55 11.83
CA MET A 1 -7.78 -11.94 10.43
C MET A 1 -8.37 -10.91 9.52
N SER A 2 -7.54 -10.08 8.92
CA SER A 2 -8.04 -8.95 8.14
C SER A 2 -8.14 -9.22 6.64
N ILE A 3 -7.24 -10.02 6.06
CA ILE A 3 -7.27 -10.36 4.64
C ILE A 3 -6.94 -11.83 4.48
N GLU A 4 -7.76 -12.57 3.72
CA GLU A 4 -7.44 -13.91 3.25
C GLU A 4 -7.69 -13.99 1.75
N VAL A 5 -6.69 -14.39 1.00
CA VAL A 5 -6.72 -14.62 -0.44
C VAL A 5 -6.59 -16.11 -0.68
N LYS A 6 -7.51 -16.70 -1.45
CA LYS A 6 -7.56 -18.14 -1.75
C LYS A 6 -7.65 -18.39 -3.24
N ASN A 7 -6.69 -19.12 -3.76
CA ASN A 7 -6.66 -19.61 -5.16
C ASN A 7 -6.99 -18.51 -6.18
N LEU A 8 -6.45 -17.31 -5.95
CA LEU A 8 -6.76 -16.12 -6.73
C LEU A 8 -6.16 -16.23 -8.13
N VAL A 9 -7.01 -16.02 -9.13
CA VAL A 9 -6.63 -16.02 -10.56
C VAL A 9 -7.10 -14.73 -11.21
N LYS A 10 -6.24 -14.14 -12.03
CA LYS A 10 -6.56 -12.98 -12.87
C LYS A 10 -5.83 -13.04 -14.19
N SER A 11 -6.60 -12.90 -15.26
CA SER A 11 -6.10 -12.75 -16.63
C SER A 11 -6.56 -11.41 -17.22
N PHE A 12 -5.78 -10.89 -18.16
CA PHE A 12 -6.18 -9.81 -19.03
C PHE A 12 -6.00 -10.31 -20.48
N GLU A 13 -7.08 -10.29 -21.24
CA GLU A 13 -7.12 -10.91 -22.56
C GLU A 13 -6.64 -12.38 -22.46
N ASP A 14 -5.62 -12.78 -23.22
CA ASP A 14 -5.06 -14.13 -23.22
C ASP A 14 -3.89 -14.32 -22.24
N LYS A 15 -3.54 -13.30 -21.44
CA LYS A 15 -2.38 -13.34 -20.54
C LYS A 15 -2.80 -13.53 -19.08
N VAL A 16 -2.41 -14.65 -18.48
CA VAL A 16 -2.55 -14.87 -17.02
C VAL A 16 -1.54 -14.00 -16.29
N ILE A 17 -2.01 -13.13 -15.41
CA ILE A 17 -1.18 -12.23 -14.59
C ILE A 17 -1.04 -12.74 -13.16
N ILE A 18 -2.12 -13.29 -12.60
CA ILE A 18 -2.14 -13.94 -11.28
C ILE A 18 -2.64 -15.36 -11.49
N ASN A 19 -1.88 -16.33 -11.00
CA ASN A 19 -2.09 -17.73 -11.27
C ASN A 19 -2.06 -18.55 -9.97
N ASP A 20 -3.24 -18.69 -9.38
CA ASP A 20 -3.47 -19.54 -8.20
C ASP A 20 -2.62 -19.15 -6.98
N ILE A 21 -2.73 -17.90 -6.54
CA ILE A 21 -2.05 -17.44 -5.31
C ILE A 21 -2.97 -17.50 -4.11
N SER A 22 -2.40 -17.88 -2.96
CA SER A 22 -3.10 -17.89 -1.67
C SER A 22 -2.19 -17.35 -0.58
N PHE A 23 -2.69 -16.45 0.25
CA PHE A 23 -1.98 -15.90 1.40
C PHE A 23 -2.96 -15.24 2.38
N LYS A 24 -2.47 -14.93 3.60
CA LYS A 24 -3.24 -14.23 4.63
C LYS A 24 -2.43 -13.04 5.14
N VAL A 25 -3.14 -12.04 5.65
CA VAL A 25 -2.54 -10.93 6.41
C VAL A 25 -3.35 -10.75 7.68
N ASN A 26 -2.69 -10.72 8.83
CA ASN A 26 -3.34 -10.56 10.12
C ASN A 26 -3.52 -9.07 10.47
N ASP A 27 -4.37 -8.81 11.48
CA ASP A 27 -4.48 -7.47 12.05
C ASP A 27 -3.11 -7.03 12.61
N GLY A 28 -2.70 -5.81 12.35
CA GLY A 28 -1.41 -5.28 12.77
C GLY A 28 -0.20 -5.91 12.08
N GLU A 29 -0.37 -6.68 11.00
CA GLU A 29 0.70 -7.22 10.19
C GLU A 29 0.95 -6.36 8.95
N ILE A 30 2.21 -6.14 8.59
CA ILE A 30 2.63 -5.59 7.31
C ILE A 30 3.21 -6.71 6.45
N LEU A 31 2.48 -7.09 5.39
CA LEU A 31 2.96 -8.01 4.37
C LEU A 31 3.57 -7.23 3.20
N ALA A 32 4.84 -7.44 2.90
CA ALA A 32 5.42 -6.94 1.65
C ALA A 32 5.17 -7.90 0.49
N ILE A 33 4.69 -7.39 -0.64
CA ILE A 33 4.64 -8.13 -1.91
C ILE A 33 5.73 -7.58 -2.81
N VAL A 34 6.71 -8.42 -3.12
CA VAL A 34 7.89 -8.05 -3.90
C VAL A 34 7.95 -8.81 -5.22
N GLY A 35 8.82 -8.37 -6.13
CA GLY A 35 9.03 -8.99 -7.44
C GLY A 35 9.35 -7.95 -8.50
N PHE A 36 9.74 -8.40 -9.70
CA PHE A 36 10.06 -7.50 -10.81
C PHE A 36 8.86 -6.70 -11.31
N SER A 37 9.15 -5.64 -12.07
CA SER A 37 8.10 -4.88 -12.77
C SER A 37 7.28 -5.83 -13.67
N GLY A 38 5.96 -5.67 -13.64
CA GLY A 38 5.05 -6.52 -14.41
C GLY A 38 4.75 -7.89 -13.81
N SER A 39 5.24 -8.24 -12.60
CA SER A 39 4.94 -9.52 -11.95
C SER A 39 3.51 -9.65 -11.38
N GLY A 40 2.69 -8.59 -11.45
CA GLY A 40 1.30 -8.61 -10.98
C GLY A 40 1.07 -7.98 -9.59
N LYS A 41 2.08 -7.40 -8.95
CA LYS A 41 1.97 -6.84 -7.59
C LYS A 41 0.83 -5.81 -7.43
N SER A 42 0.83 -4.75 -8.24
CA SER A 42 -0.25 -3.74 -8.21
C SER A 42 -1.60 -4.32 -8.64
N THR A 43 -1.59 -5.39 -9.45
CA THR A 43 -2.82 -6.12 -9.79
C THR A 43 -3.43 -6.76 -8.55
N VAL A 44 -2.61 -7.40 -7.70
CA VAL A 44 -3.08 -7.98 -6.42
C VAL A 44 -3.73 -6.93 -5.55
N LEU A 45 -3.12 -5.74 -5.39
CA LEU A 45 -3.73 -4.64 -4.63
C LEU A 45 -5.08 -4.20 -5.20
N LYS A 46 -5.17 -4.06 -6.54
CA LYS A 46 -6.41 -3.68 -7.22
C LYS A 46 -7.52 -4.73 -7.08
N LEU A 47 -7.16 -6.01 -7.04
CA LEU A 47 -8.10 -7.10 -6.78
C LEU A 47 -8.62 -7.05 -5.35
N ILE A 48 -7.73 -6.89 -4.35
CA ILE A 48 -8.11 -6.82 -2.93
C ILE A 48 -8.97 -5.59 -2.65
N SER A 49 -8.65 -4.44 -3.27
CA SER A 49 -9.44 -3.20 -3.11
C SER A 49 -10.78 -3.21 -3.88
N GLY A 50 -11.04 -4.25 -4.68
CA GLY A 50 -12.25 -4.30 -5.50
C GLY A 50 -12.26 -3.36 -6.70
N LEU A 51 -11.14 -2.71 -7.03
CA LEU A 51 -11.02 -1.82 -8.19
C LEU A 51 -11.13 -2.58 -9.53
N ILE A 52 -10.74 -3.85 -9.54
CA ILE A 52 -10.93 -4.75 -10.68
C ILE A 52 -11.46 -6.10 -10.19
N PRO A 53 -12.30 -6.80 -10.96
CA PRO A 53 -12.78 -8.13 -10.61
C PRO A 53 -11.69 -9.19 -10.84
N TYR A 54 -11.67 -10.23 -10.01
CA TYR A 54 -10.89 -11.46 -10.25
C TYR A 54 -11.68 -12.46 -11.09
N ASP A 55 -10.98 -13.42 -11.70
CA ASP A 55 -11.61 -14.41 -12.58
C ASP A 55 -11.97 -15.69 -11.82
N ASN A 56 -11.15 -16.06 -10.80
CA ASN A 56 -11.41 -17.21 -9.94
C ASN A 56 -10.74 -17.00 -8.57
N GLY A 57 -11.19 -17.77 -7.57
CA GLY A 57 -10.70 -17.71 -6.21
C GLY A 57 -11.63 -16.95 -5.28
N GLU A 58 -11.12 -16.56 -4.13
CA GLU A 58 -11.86 -15.85 -3.09
C GLU A 58 -10.97 -14.82 -2.41
N ILE A 59 -11.51 -13.64 -2.13
CA ILE A 59 -10.89 -12.61 -1.29
C ILE A 59 -11.84 -12.33 -0.13
N ILE A 60 -11.39 -12.63 1.08
CA ILE A 60 -12.13 -12.38 2.32
C ILE A 60 -11.40 -11.25 3.05
N THR A 61 -12.11 -10.19 3.37
CA THR A 61 -11.63 -9.09 4.21
C THR A 61 -12.48 -9.01 5.47
N SER A 62 -11.89 -8.58 6.60
CA SER A 62 -12.70 -8.23 7.77
C SER A 62 -13.65 -7.08 7.44
N GLU A 63 -14.76 -7.00 8.17
CA GLU A 63 -15.66 -5.85 8.05
C GLU A 63 -14.90 -4.55 8.32
N GLY A 64 -15.12 -3.54 7.49
CA GLY A 64 -14.50 -2.23 7.59
C GLY A 64 -13.95 -1.71 6.27
N ASP A 65 -13.33 -0.55 6.35
CA ASP A 65 -12.82 0.15 5.18
C ASP A 65 -11.46 -0.41 4.71
N ILE A 66 -11.29 -0.45 3.40
CA ILE A 66 -10.01 -0.66 2.74
C ILE A 66 -9.54 0.69 2.20
N ALA A 67 -8.40 1.15 2.67
CA ALA A 67 -7.75 2.34 2.12
C ALA A 67 -6.62 1.97 1.17
N MET A 68 -6.41 2.79 0.15
CA MET A 68 -5.30 2.59 -0.79
C MET A 68 -4.48 3.88 -0.93
N VAL A 69 -3.17 3.73 -0.78
CA VAL A 69 -2.16 4.74 -1.07
C VAL A 69 -1.51 4.38 -2.40
N PHE A 70 -1.67 5.23 -3.39
CA PHE A 70 -1.19 5.00 -4.75
C PHE A 70 0.27 5.44 -4.92
N GLN A 71 0.95 4.88 -5.91
CA GLN A 71 2.31 5.24 -6.31
C GLN A 71 2.45 6.74 -6.58
N TYR A 72 1.49 7.34 -7.26
CA TYR A 72 1.31 8.79 -7.32
C TYR A 72 0.32 9.19 -6.24
N SER A 73 0.49 10.35 -5.62
CA SER A 73 -0.35 10.79 -4.48
C SER A 73 -1.85 10.78 -4.76
N ALA A 74 -2.24 10.84 -6.04
CA ALA A 74 -3.62 10.83 -6.52
C ALA A 74 -4.54 11.84 -5.78
N LEU A 75 -3.96 12.97 -5.36
CA LEU A 75 -4.73 14.07 -4.77
C LEU A 75 -5.59 14.73 -5.85
N PHE A 76 -6.72 15.27 -5.42
CA PHE A 76 -7.55 16.10 -6.27
C PHE A 76 -6.92 17.49 -6.37
N ASP A 77 -6.43 17.86 -7.54
CA ASP A 77 -5.72 19.13 -7.77
C ASP A 77 -6.61 20.37 -7.55
N SER A 78 -7.91 20.21 -7.72
CA SER A 78 -8.91 21.27 -7.51
C SER A 78 -9.31 21.47 -6.05
N LEU A 79 -8.88 20.60 -5.15
CA LEU A 79 -9.18 20.62 -3.72
C LEU A 79 -7.91 20.98 -2.94
N ASN A 80 -8.08 21.78 -1.88
CA ASN A 80 -6.99 22.02 -0.93
C ASN A 80 -6.70 20.79 -0.05
N VAL A 81 -5.71 20.84 0.81
CA VAL A 81 -5.30 19.74 1.70
C VAL A 81 -6.43 19.31 2.62
N PHE A 82 -7.13 20.27 3.24
CA PHE A 82 -8.27 19.98 4.12
C PHE A 82 -9.38 19.23 3.36
N GLU A 83 -9.76 19.71 2.20
CA GLU A 83 -10.79 19.09 1.35
C GLU A 83 -10.37 17.71 0.85
N ASN A 84 -9.11 17.53 0.46
CA ASN A 84 -8.58 16.23 0.07
C ASN A 84 -8.68 15.21 1.20
N ILE A 85 -8.28 15.56 2.42
CA ILE A 85 -8.29 14.64 3.56
C ILE A 85 -9.71 14.38 4.03
N SER A 86 -10.55 15.42 4.15
CA SER A 86 -11.93 15.27 4.63
C SER A 86 -12.89 14.68 3.59
N PHE A 87 -12.46 14.50 2.34
CA PHE A 87 -13.30 14.09 1.22
C PHE A 87 -14.18 12.86 1.54
N ALA A 88 -13.56 11.78 2.03
CA ALA A 88 -14.29 10.55 2.35
C ALA A 88 -15.32 10.75 3.47
N LEU A 89 -15.05 11.59 4.46
CA LEU A 89 -15.96 11.90 5.57
C LEU A 89 -17.17 12.73 5.11
N ARG A 90 -16.98 13.56 4.08
CA ARG A 90 -18.01 14.43 3.52
C ARG A 90 -18.90 13.74 2.48
N GLU A 91 -18.32 12.86 1.66
CA GLU A 91 -19.02 12.27 0.51
C GLU A 91 -19.70 10.93 0.81
N ARG A 92 -19.19 10.15 1.78
CA ARG A 92 -19.82 8.88 2.15
C ARG A 92 -21.10 9.13 2.94
N LYS A 93 -22.21 8.54 2.47
CA LYS A 93 -23.55 8.74 3.07
C LYS A 93 -23.60 8.40 4.55
N GLU A 94 -22.85 7.38 4.97
CA GLU A 94 -22.77 6.87 6.34
C GLU A 94 -22.03 7.85 7.27
N LEU A 95 -20.98 8.52 6.74
CA LEU A 95 -20.08 9.39 7.51
C LEU A 95 -20.49 10.85 7.50
N ARG A 96 -21.09 11.31 6.41
CA ARG A 96 -21.44 12.74 6.17
C ARG A 96 -22.26 13.40 7.28
N LYS A 97 -23.06 12.62 8.02
CA LYS A 97 -23.93 13.15 9.08
C LYS A 97 -23.31 13.04 10.47
N LEU A 98 -22.15 12.40 10.59
CA LEU A 98 -21.53 12.12 11.88
C LEU A 98 -20.69 13.30 12.41
N TYR A 99 -20.22 14.16 11.52
CA TYR A 99 -19.26 15.22 11.86
C TYR A 99 -19.75 16.58 11.39
N ASN A 100 -19.65 17.60 12.25
CA ASN A 100 -19.80 19.00 11.87
C ASN A 100 -18.45 19.57 11.34
N GLU A 101 -18.45 20.81 10.82
CA GLU A 101 -17.25 21.42 10.24
C GLU A 101 -16.10 21.56 11.25
N GLU A 102 -16.38 21.92 12.49
CA GLU A 102 -15.37 22.04 13.54
C GLU A 102 -14.68 20.70 13.83
N GLN A 103 -15.47 19.63 13.95
CA GLN A 103 -14.95 18.26 14.12
C GLN A 103 -14.14 17.79 12.92
N LEU A 104 -14.54 18.14 11.69
CA LEU A 104 -13.76 17.83 10.50
C LEU A 104 -12.39 18.53 10.51
N HIS A 105 -12.33 19.79 10.94
CA HIS A 105 -11.07 20.51 11.09
C HIS A 105 -10.16 19.86 12.14
N GLU A 106 -10.71 19.46 13.28
CA GLU A 106 -9.93 18.74 14.31
C GLU A 106 -9.40 17.42 13.80
N ILE A 107 -10.24 16.60 13.13
CA ILE A 107 -9.83 15.32 12.56
C ILE A 107 -8.69 15.50 11.53
N VAL A 108 -8.87 16.45 10.61
CA VAL A 108 -7.86 16.72 9.59
C VAL A 108 -6.53 17.19 10.20
N ALA A 109 -6.59 18.10 11.19
CA ALA A 109 -5.41 18.58 11.89
C ALA A 109 -4.65 17.42 12.59
N GLN A 110 -5.38 16.52 13.28
CA GLN A 110 -4.80 15.32 13.89
C GLN A 110 -4.14 14.40 12.86
N LYS A 111 -4.77 14.18 11.68
CA LYS A 111 -4.18 13.33 10.63
C LYS A 111 -2.97 13.98 9.99
N LEU A 112 -2.95 15.30 9.82
CA LEU A 112 -1.77 16.04 9.36
C LEU A 112 -0.62 15.98 10.37
N GLU A 113 -0.91 16.08 11.66
CA GLU A 113 0.09 15.93 12.72
C GLU A 113 0.74 14.54 12.70
N LEU A 114 -0.04 13.47 12.49
CA LEU A 114 0.49 12.09 12.37
C LEU A 114 1.52 11.94 11.26
N VAL A 115 1.37 12.69 10.17
CA VAL A 115 2.29 12.67 9.02
C VAL A 115 3.27 13.86 9.02
N GLY A 116 3.44 14.54 10.17
CA GLY A 116 4.41 15.59 10.36
C GLY A 116 4.15 16.87 9.57
N LEU A 117 2.90 17.11 9.15
CA LEU A 117 2.48 18.29 8.42
C LEU A 117 1.44 19.07 9.24
N GLN A 118 1.74 20.30 9.57
CA GLN A 118 0.84 21.20 10.29
C GLN A 118 0.73 22.54 9.58
N GLY A 119 -0.44 23.17 9.63
CA GLY A 119 -0.64 24.54 9.11
C GLY A 119 -0.63 24.64 7.58
N ILE A 120 -0.91 23.51 6.89
CA ILE A 120 -0.95 23.48 5.42
C ILE A 120 -2.36 23.19 4.86
N GLU A 121 -3.38 23.23 5.71
CA GLU A 121 -4.75 22.82 5.40
C GLU A 121 -5.32 23.54 4.18
N ASN A 122 -4.95 24.81 3.99
CA ASN A 122 -5.43 25.67 2.92
C ASN A 122 -4.60 25.61 1.64
N LYS A 123 -3.45 24.88 1.64
CA LYS A 123 -2.61 24.74 0.46
C LYS A 123 -3.22 23.77 -0.55
N PHE A 124 -2.95 24.02 -1.83
CA PHE A 124 -3.30 23.12 -2.91
C PHE A 124 -2.15 22.14 -3.21
N PRO A 125 -2.42 20.97 -3.83
CA PRO A 125 -1.40 20.01 -4.18
C PRO A 125 -0.23 20.60 -4.97
N SER A 126 -0.49 21.55 -5.86
CA SER A 126 0.53 22.26 -6.66
C SER A 126 1.53 23.07 -5.83
N GLU A 127 1.21 23.41 -4.57
CA GLU A 127 2.06 24.17 -3.66
C GLU A 127 2.89 23.26 -2.75
N LEU A 128 2.77 21.94 -2.90
CA LEU A 128 3.41 20.93 -2.06
C LEU A 128 4.55 20.24 -2.80
N SER A 129 5.64 19.91 -2.09
CA SER A 129 6.65 18.99 -2.61
C SER A 129 6.08 17.59 -2.80
N GLY A 130 6.72 16.76 -3.64
CA GLY A 130 6.30 15.37 -3.85
C GLY A 130 6.17 14.55 -2.56
N GLY A 131 7.12 14.73 -1.62
CA GLY A 131 7.06 14.09 -0.30
C GLY A 131 5.86 14.58 0.52
N MET A 132 5.58 15.89 0.53
CA MET A 132 4.39 16.43 1.22
C MET A 132 3.09 15.91 0.61
N GLN A 133 3.00 15.83 -0.73
CA GLN A 133 1.82 15.24 -1.39
C GLN A 133 1.60 13.78 -0.98
N LYS A 134 2.67 13.01 -0.84
CA LYS A 134 2.62 11.64 -0.31
C LYS A 134 2.07 11.62 1.13
N CYS A 135 2.62 12.45 2.02
CA CYS A 135 2.14 12.56 3.40
C CYS A 135 0.63 12.92 3.46
N VAL A 136 0.18 13.87 2.64
CA VAL A 136 -1.26 14.22 2.54
C VAL A 136 -2.09 13.04 2.03
N SER A 137 -1.57 12.28 1.05
CA SER A 137 -2.23 11.05 0.57
C SER A 137 -2.35 9.99 1.68
N PHE A 138 -1.34 9.84 2.54
CA PHE A 138 -1.43 8.98 3.73
C PHE A 138 -2.49 9.48 4.71
N ALA A 139 -2.48 10.76 5.06
CA ALA A 139 -3.47 11.37 5.95
C ALA A 139 -4.90 11.15 5.44
N ARG A 140 -5.12 11.32 4.11
CA ARG A 140 -6.40 11.04 3.45
C ARG A 140 -6.79 9.56 3.55
N ALA A 141 -5.85 8.65 3.36
CA ALA A 141 -6.13 7.22 3.41
C ALA A 141 -6.59 6.75 4.80
N ILE A 142 -6.05 7.35 5.87
CA ILE A 142 -6.32 6.93 7.25
C ILE A 142 -7.44 7.72 7.95
N VAL A 143 -8.05 8.70 7.28
CA VAL A 143 -9.06 9.56 7.91
C VAL A 143 -10.31 8.80 8.33
N THR A 144 -10.65 7.71 7.63
CA THR A 144 -11.79 6.83 7.94
C THR A 144 -11.45 5.71 8.93
N GLN A 145 -10.23 5.68 9.47
CA GLN A 145 -9.73 4.61 10.36
C GLN A 145 -9.91 3.22 9.74
N PRO A 146 -9.31 2.94 8.57
CA PRO A 146 -9.54 1.71 7.83
C PRO A 146 -8.95 0.50 8.57
N ASN A 147 -9.58 -0.68 8.40
CA ASN A 147 -9.06 -1.95 8.91
C ASN A 147 -7.97 -2.54 8.02
N THR A 148 -7.89 -2.07 6.78
CA THR A 148 -6.91 -2.53 5.80
C THR A 148 -6.30 -1.34 5.07
N ILE A 149 -4.97 -1.32 4.94
CA ILE A 149 -4.25 -0.29 4.18
C ILE A 149 -3.39 -0.96 3.11
N LEU A 150 -3.58 -0.56 1.86
CA LEU A 150 -2.84 -1.04 0.71
C LEU A 150 -1.90 0.06 0.20
N TYR A 151 -0.60 -0.20 0.16
CA TYR A 151 0.42 0.75 -0.30
C TYR A 151 1.02 0.26 -1.62
N ASP A 152 0.82 1.00 -2.70
CA ASP A 152 1.41 0.70 -4.02
C ASP A 152 2.63 1.60 -4.24
N GLU A 153 3.85 1.02 -4.13
CA GLU A 153 5.15 1.69 -4.28
C GLU A 153 5.23 3.03 -3.51
N PRO A 154 5.02 3.03 -2.18
CA PRO A 154 4.83 4.27 -1.40
C PRO A 154 6.04 5.20 -1.41
N THR A 155 7.25 4.67 -1.61
CA THR A 155 8.51 5.42 -1.59
C THR A 155 9.07 5.70 -2.99
N ALA A 156 8.38 5.25 -4.05
CA ALA A 156 8.85 5.44 -5.43
C ALA A 156 8.96 6.93 -5.79
N GLY A 157 10.10 7.30 -6.39
CA GLY A 157 10.36 8.67 -6.86
C GLY A 157 10.72 9.67 -5.75
N LEU A 158 10.91 9.21 -4.51
CA LEU A 158 11.38 10.03 -3.40
C LEU A 158 12.90 9.91 -3.21
N ASP A 159 13.50 10.97 -2.65
CA ASP A 159 14.87 10.91 -2.15
C ASP A 159 14.98 9.99 -0.91
N PRO A 160 16.19 9.53 -0.53
CA PRO A 160 16.36 8.59 0.58
C PRO A 160 15.80 9.08 1.93
N MET A 161 15.91 10.37 2.22
CA MET A 161 15.40 10.91 3.51
C MET A 161 13.88 10.94 3.52
N SER A 162 13.25 11.38 2.44
CA SER A 162 11.80 11.36 2.27
C SER A 162 11.26 9.93 2.29
N SER A 163 11.99 8.97 1.69
CA SER A 163 11.63 7.55 1.73
C SER A 163 11.63 7.01 3.15
N THR A 164 12.68 7.30 3.93
CA THR A 164 12.77 6.92 5.35
C THR A 164 11.59 7.49 6.16
N LEU A 165 11.23 8.75 5.92
CA LEU A 165 10.10 9.37 6.61
C LEU A 165 8.77 8.64 6.31
N ILE A 166 8.53 8.29 5.05
CA ILE A 166 7.35 7.51 4.65
C ILE A 166 7.35 6.11 5.28
N GLU A 167 8.50 5.44 5.30
CA GLU A 167 8.66 4.13 5.95
C GLU A 167 8.34 4.19 7.45
N ASP A 168 8.84 5.22 8.15
CA ASP A 168 8.54 5.46 9.56
C ASP A 168 7.03 5.72 9.79
N TYR A 169 6.35 6.42 8.88
CA TYR A 169 4.90 6.60 8.96
C TYR A 169 4.14 5.30 8.74
N ILE A 170 4.55 4.44 7.82
CA ILE A 170 3.93 3.12 7.62
C ILE A 170 4.00 2.30 8.92
N VAL A 171 5.18 2.25 9.55
CA VAL A 171 5.39 1.54 10.82
C VAL A 171 4.58 2.17 11.96
N ARG A 172 4.56 3.49 12.05
CA ARG A 172 3.78 4.21 13.06
C ARG A 172 2.29 3.91 12.93
N LEU A 173 1.73 3.98 11.72
CA LEU A 173 0.32 3.70 11.45
C LEU A 173 -0.06 2.26 11.79
N LYS A 174 0.83 1.28 11.55
CA LYS A 174 0.64 -0.10 12.00
C LYS A 174 0.33 -0.15 13.51
N HIS A 175 1.10 0.56 14.33
CA HIS A 175 0.94 0.56 15.79
C HIS A 175 -0.29 1.36 16.26
N GLU A 176 -0.61 2.46 15.59
CA GLU A 176 -1.71 3.35 16.00
C GLU A 176 -3.10 2.83 15.58
N ILE A 177 -3.21 2.23 14.40
CA ILE A 177 -4.50 1.81 13.82
C ILE A 177 -4.72 0.30 13.96
N ASN A 178 -3.64 -0.47 14.12
CA ASN A 178 -3.66 -1.94 14.13
C ASN A 178 -4.30 -2.54 12.86
N ALA A 179 -4.23 -1.82 11.74
CA ALA A 179 -4.74 -2.28 10.46
C ALA A 179 -3.84 -3.36 9.84
N ALA A 180 -4.43 -4.30 9.11
CA ALA A 180 -3.67 -5.16 8.21
C ALA A 180 -3.14 -4.32 7.05
N SER A 181 -1.87 -4.46 6.73
CA SER A 181 -1.24 -3.67 5.69
C SER A 181 -0.57 -4.54 4.65
N ILE A 182 -0.71 -4.16 3.37
CA ILE A 182 0.06 -4.74 2.27
C ILE A 182 0.87 -3.63 1.62
N VAL A 183 2.19 -3.83 1.53
CA VAL A 183 3.11 -2.90 0.87
C VAL A 183 3.66 -3.59 -0.38
N VAL A 184 3.32 -3.07 -1.54
CA VAL A 184 3.94 -3.47 -2.80
C VAL A 184 5.16 -2.59 -3.01
N THR A 185 6.34 -3.20 -3.16
CA THR A 185 7.58 -2.47 -3.42
C THR A 185 8.65 -3.35 -4.03
N HIS A 186 9.65 -2.73 -4.66
CA HIS A 186 10.90 -3.36 -5.08
C HIS A 186 12.11 -2.79 -4.32
N GLN A 187 11.90 -1.87 -3.39
CA GLN A 187 12.97 -1.22 -2.62
C GLN A 187 13.30 -2.03 -1.36
N MET A 188 14.54 -2.46 -1.24
CA MET A 188 15.01 -3.27 -0.10
C MET A 188 14.91 -2.52 1.23
N SER A 189 15.15 -1.18 1.25
CA SER A 189 14.98 -0.37 2.45
C SER A 189 13.56 -0.46 3.00
N THR A 190 12.56 -0.26 2.14
CA THR A 190 11.16 -0.32 2.51
C THR A 190 10.78 -1.71 3.04
N ILE A 191 11.27 -2.79 2.39
CA ILE A 191 11.02 -4.17 2.84
C ILE A 191 11.58 -4.39 4.26
N THR A 192 12.87 -4.07 4.46
CA THR A 192 13.56 -4.36 5.73
C THR A 192 13.12 -3.48 6.89
N ARG A 193 12.64 -2.26 6.61
CA ARG A 193 12.19 -1.33 7.67
C ARG A 193 10.72 -1.52 8.06
N THR A 194 9.88 -1.97 7.13
CA THR A 194 8.43 -1.94 7.37
C THR A 194 7.80 -3.31 7.50
N ALA A 195 8.27 -4.33 6.77
CA ALA A 195 7.56 -5.59 6.64
C ALA A 195 7.82 -6.56 7.80
N ASP A 196 6.77 -7.23 8.25
CA ASP A 196 6.87 -8.39 9.15
C ASP A 196 7.09 -9.67 8.35
N ARG A 197 6.49 -9.76 7.17
CA ARG A 197 6.57 -10.90 6.26
C ARG A 197 6.61 -10.43 4.81
N VAL A 198 7.22 -11.25 3.97
CA VAL A 198 7.44 -10.96 2.55
C VAL A 198 6.94 -12.14 1.72
N ILE A 199 6.20 -11.85 0.66
CA ILE A 199 5.95 -12.80 -0.42
C ILE A 199 6.56 -12.26 -1.73
N MET A 200 7.16 -13.15 -2.52
CA MET A 200 7.73 -12.77 -3.81
C MET A 200 6.89 -13.35 -4.93
N LEU A 201 6.44 -12.47 -5.83
CA LEU A 201 5.69 -12.83 -7.02
C LEU A 201 6.60 -12.93 -8.25
N TYR A 202 6.50 -14.05 -8.94
CA TYR A 202 7.08 -14.23 -10.26
C TYR A 202 6.17 -15.09 -11.13
N ASP A 203 5.94 -14.65 -12.36
CA ASP A 203 5.08 -15.33 -13.35
C ASP A 203 3.68 -15.69 -12.80
N GLY A 204 3.10 -14.77 -12.05
CA GLY A 204 1.78 -14.90 -11.44
C GLY A 204 1.71 -15.83 -10.22
N LYS A 205 2.83 -16.36 -9.73
CA LYS A 205 2.89 -17.29 -8.60
C LYS A 205 3.73 -16.73 -7.45
N ILE A 206 3.46 -17.21 -6.24
CA ILE A 206 4.32 -16.98 -5.09
C ILE A 206 5.49 -17.95 -5.17
N VAL A 207 6.72 -17.42 -5.31
CA VAL A 207 7.97 -18.20 -5.41
C VAL A 207 8.81 -18.16 -4.14
N PHE A 208 8.44 -17.29 -3.18
CA PHE A 208 9.04 -17.20 -1.86
C PHE A 208 8.02 -16.61 -0.89
N GLU A 209 8.03 -17.12 0.34
CA GLU A 209 7.35 -16.55 1.50
C GLU A 209 8.25 -16.73 2.72
N GLY A 210 8.42 -15.66 3.51
CA GLY A 210 9.27 -15.65 4.71
C GLY A 210 9.38 -14.27 5.33
N THR A 211 10.30 -14.11 6.27
CA THR A 211 10.64 -12.81 6.87
C THR A 211 11.60 -12.00 5.98
N PRO A 212 11.75 -10.68 6.19
CA PRO A 212 12.79 -9.90 5.53
C PRO A 212 14.19 -10.47 5.73
N ASP A 213 14.51 -10.99 6.92
CA ASP A 213 15.82 -11.61 7.20
C ASP A 213 16.03 -12.90 6.40
N GLU A 214 14.99 -13.71 6.22
CA GLU A 214 15.05 -14.90 5.37
C GLU A 214 15.21 -14.55 3.89
N LEU A 215 14.57 -13.48 3.42
CA LEU A 215 14.78 -12.96 2.07
C LEU A 215 16.28 -12.59 1.85
N LEU A 216 16.88 -11.92 2.85
CA LEU A 216 18.30 -11.49 2.79
C LEU A 216 19.31 -12.65 2.83
N LYS A 217 18.94 -13.83 3.35
CA LYS A 217 19.80 -15.03 3.33
C LYS A 217 20.07 -15.54 1.92
N GLN A 218 19.20 -15.20 0.95
CA GLN A 218 19.36 -15.57 -0.46
C GLN A 218 19.42 -17.09 -0.70
N ASP A 219 18.70 -17.87 0.11
CA ASP A 219 18.75 -19.33 0.11
C ASP A 219 18.14 -19.98 -1.14
N THR A 220 17.37 -19.22 -1.92
CA THR A 220 16.80 -19.70 -3.19
C THR A 220 17.36 -18.91 -4.38
N PRO A 221 17.38 -19.50 -5.60
CA PRO A 221 17.78 -18.77 -6.79
C PRO A 221 16.96 -17.51 -7.06
N TYR A 222 15.67 -17.50 -6.68
CA TYR A 222 14.78 -16.34 -6.81
C TYR A 222 15.16 -15.21 -5.84
N THR A 223 15.32 -15.52 -4.55
CA THR A 223 15.70 -14.53 -3.54
C THR A 223 17.08 -13.97 -3.81
N LYS A 224 18.05 -14.84 -4.20
CA LYS A 224 19.39 -14.42 -4.59
C LYS A 224 19.36 -13.42 -5.74
N GLN A 225 18.67 -13.76 -6.83
CA GLN A 225 18.58 -12.88 -8.00
C GLN A 225 17.93 -11.52 -7.65
N PHE A 226 16.87 -11.53 -6.85
CA PHE A 226 16.16 -10.31 -6.46
C PHE A 226 17.03 -9.40 -5.57
N VAL A 227 17.64 -9.96 -4.51
CA VAL A 227 18.42 -9.19 -3.54
C VAL A 227 19.71 -8.64 -4.16
N THR A 228 20.37 -9.43 -5.03
CA THR A 228 21.62 -9.00 -5.71
C THR A 228 21.37 -8.17 -6.96
N ALA A 229 20.10 -7.97 -7.36
CA ALA A 229 19.72 -7.33 -8.61
C ALA A 229 20.42 -7.93 -9.85
N SER A 230 20.68 -9.25 -9.82
CA SER A 230 21.40 -9.95 -10.90
C SER A 230 20.52 -10.08 -12.15
N LEU A 231 21.12 -9.88 -13.31
CA LEU A 231 20.46 -10.18 -14.60
C LEU A 231 20.43 -11.69 -14.89
N GLU A 232 21.29 -12.47 -14.22
CA GLU A 232 21.36 -13.93 -14.35
C GLU A 232 20.54 -14.57 -13.24
N GLY A 233 19.66 -15.50 -13.60
CA GLY A 233 18.82 -16.23 -12.65
C GLY A 233 17.53 -16.77 -13.27
N PRO A 234 16.65 -17.39 -12.47
CA PRO A 234 15.41 -18.00 -12.95
C PRO A 234 14.38 -16.96 -13.42
N MET A 235 14.46 -15.72 -12.93
CA MET A 235 13.52 -14.66 -13.30
C MET A 235 14.03 -13.91 -14.52
N GLN A 236 13.28 -14.00 -15.61
CA GLN A 236 13.58 -13.30 -16.87
C GLN A 236 12.66 -12.09 -17.02
N MET A 237 13.21 -10.94 -17.42
CA MET A 237 12.38 -9.80 -17.81
C MET A 237 11.66 -10.18 -19.12
N LYS A 238 10.32 -10.24 -19.04
CA LYS A 238 9.51 -10.39 -20.24
C LYS A 238 9.43 -9.01 -20.92
N ALA A 239 9.89 -8.92 -22.16
CA ALA A 239 9.78 -7.72 -23.00
C ALA A 239 8.33 -7.41 -23.33
#